data_3065788290a402f072aa861ab16775ec
#
_entry.id   3065788290a402f072aa861ab16775ec
#
_cell.length_a   1.000
_cell.length_b   1.000
_cell.length_c   1.000
_cell.angle_alpha   90.00
_cell.angle_beta   90.00
_cell.angle_gamma   90.00
#
_symmetry.space_group_name_H-M   'P 1'
#
loop_
_entity.id
_entity.type
_entity.pdbx_description
1 polymer ?
#
loop_
_entity_poly.entity_id
_entity_poly.type
_entity_poly.pdbx_seq_one_letter_code
_entity_poly.pdbx_strand_id
1 'polypeptide(L)'
;IYIRMAALKLPETLRDAGPDDETLAALKLLAGHDEDLAHESTRHVNRLRSLLLQTHPAFERALKGERITRDATLALLERYGGPMGVKRAGIEDVKDWAKSNGLRAGRIIDDMFKAIGEQTVTVPGTLMAETIIPSIAHDIKTIRDRRREVGRQVEKLLEDHPLLTVLT
;
A
#
# COMPACT_ATOMS: atom_id res chain seq x y z
N ILE A 1 17.01 -0.80 -8.14
CA ILE A 1 18.38 -0.22 -8.06
C ILE A 1 19.15 -0.50 -9.35
N TYR A 2 19.04 -1.69 -9.98
CA TYR A 2 19.79 -2.02 -11.21
C TYR A 2 19.33 -1.25 -12.48
N ILE A 3 18.04 -0.90 -12.59
CA ILE A 3 17.47 -0.17 -13.74
C ILE A 3 18.00 1.27 -13.80
N ARG A 4 18.29 1.89 -12.65
CA ARG A 4 18.80 3.26 -12.56
C ARG A 4 20.25 3.41 -13.07
N MET A 5 21.08 2.37 -12.99
CA MET A 5 22.48 2.41 -13.44
C MET A 5 22.65 2.22 -14.95
N ALA A 6 21.73 1.49 -15.59
CA ALA A 6 21.79 1.27 -17.04
C ALA A 6 21.42 2.54 -17.85
N ALA A 7 20.54 3.39 -17.29
CA ALA A 7 20.06 4.61 -17.97
C ALA A 7 21.06 5.77 -18.01
N LEU A 8 22.12 5.76 -17.20
CA LEU A 8 23.07 6.90 -17.03
C LEU A 8 24.32 6.82 -17.91
N LYS A 9 24.52 5.79 -18.73
CA LYS A 9 25.78 5.57 -19.48
C LYS A 9 25.67 5.51 -20.99
N LEU A 10 24.61 6.05 -21.62
CA LEU A 10 24.54 6.06 -23.09
C LEU A 10 24.88 7.46 -23.63
N PRO A 11 25.89 7.59 -24.51
CA PRO A 11 26.24 8.86 -25.12
C PRO A 11 25.19 9.31 -26.14
N GLU A 12 24.95 10.63 -26.13
CA GLU A 12 24.08 11.34 -27.06
C GLU A 12 24.65 11.23 -28.49
N THR A 13 24.16 10.29 -29.27
CA THR A 13 24.23 10.35 -30.72
C THR A 13 22.81 10.27 -31.27
N LEU A 14 22.38 11.33 -31.96
CA LEU A 14 21.17 11.38 -32.78
C LEU A 14 21.21 10.23 -33.79
N ARG A 15 20.64 9.08 -33.43
CA ARG A 15 20.26 8.00 -34.35
C ARG A 15 18.74 7.97 -34.36
N ASP A 16 18.18 7.63 -35.52
CA ASP A 16 16.77 7.29 -35.62
C ASP A 16 16.40 6.35 -34.50
N ALA A 17 15.36 6.70 -33.71
CA ALA A 17 14.89 5.93 -32.57
C ALA A 17 14.53 4.52 -33.05
N GLY A 18 15.35 3.54 -32.70
CA GLY A 18 15.04 2.13 -32.96
C GLY A 18 14.00 1.60 -31.96
N PRO A 19 13.46 0.40 -32.20
CA PRO A 19 12.52 -0.24 -31.24
C PRO A 19 13.09 -0.35 -29.84
N ASP A 20 14.40 -0.48 -29.68
CA ASP A 20 15.11 -0.52 -28.40
C ASP A 20 15.05 0.83 -27.65
N ASP A 21 15.11 1.96 -28.38
CA ASP A 21 15.02 3.30 -27.80
C ASP A 21 13.60 3.59 -27.27
N GLU A 22 12.56 3.14 -27.98
CA GLU A 22 11.16 3.27 -27.54
C GLU A 22 10.89 2.44 -26.28
N THR A 23 11.36 1.18 -26.25
CA THR A 23 11.23 0.33 -25.06
C THR A 23 11.96 0.94 -23.86
N LEU A 24 13.14 1.47 -24.05
CA LEU A 24 13.89 2.15 -22.99
C LEU A 24 13.18 3.40 -22.49
N ALA A 25 12.59 4.20 -23.40
CA ALA A 25 11.80 5.37 -23.06
C ALA A 25 10.57 4.99 -22.24
N ALA A 26 9.83 3.95 -22.67
CA ALA A 26 8.67 3.43 -21.95
C ALA A 26 9.05 2.93 -20.54
N LEU A 27 10.14 2.18 -20.40
CA LEU A 27 10.63 1.71 -19.09
C LEU A 27 11.00 2.88 -18.16
N LYS A 28 11.61 3.94 -18.68
CA LYS A 28 11.93 5.16 -17.89
C LYS A 28 10.67 5.85 -17.38
N LEU A 29 9.64 5.97 -18.22
CA LEU A 29 8.36 6.55 -17.84
C LEU A 29 7.65 5.72 -16.76
N LEU A 30 7.60 4.40 -16.94
CA LEU A 30 7.01 3.50 -15.95
C LEU A 30 7.76 3.52 -14.61
N ALA A 31 9.10 3.55 -14.65
CA ALA A 31 9.92 3.66 -13.43
C ALA A 31 9.68 4.98 -12.67
N GLY A 32 9.59 6.10 -13.38
CA GLY A 32 9.25 7.40 -12.78
C GLY A 32 7.85 7.38 -12.17
N HIS A 33 6.88 6.82 -12.88
CA HIS A 33 5.51 6.70 -12.36
C HIS A 33 5.43 5.79 -11.12
N ASP A 34 6.16 4.65 -11.08
CA ASP A 34 6.22 3.80 -9.88
C ASP A 34 6.86 4.52 -8.68
N GLU A 35 7.90 5.34 -8.91
CA GLU A 35 8.54 6.15 -7.87
C GLU A 35 7.55 7.16 -7.27
N ASP A 36 6.76 7.85 -8.10
CA ASP A 36 5.73 8.78 -7.66
C ASP A 36 4.66 8.07 -6.81
N LEU A 37 4.16 6.92 -7.28
CA LEU A 37 3.21 6.10 -6.54
C LEU A 37 3.79 5.60 -5.20
N ALA A 38 5.08 5.26 -5.15
CA ALA A 38 5.74 4.86 -3.90
C ALA A 38 5.80 6.00 -2.88
N HIS A 39 6.11 7.21 -3.33
CA HIS A 39 6.10 8.41 -2.50
C HIS A 39 4.69 8.72 -1.99
N GLU A 40 3.69 8.62 -2.86
CA GLU A 40 2.28 8.83 -2.51
C GLU A 40 1.83 7.82 -1.45
N SER A 41 2.13 6.52 -1.64
CA SER A 41 1.86 5.46 -0.68
C SER A 41 2.46 5.77 0.69
N THR A 42 3.71 6.20 0.72
CA THR A 42 4.42 6.55 1.96
C THR A 42 3.72 7.70 2.69
N ARG A 43 3.28 8.74 1.97
CA ARG A 43 2.53 9.86 2.56
C ARG A 43 1.22 9.40 3.18
N HIS A 44 0.44 8.56 2.49
CA HIS A 44 -0.82 8.03 3.00
C HIS A 44 -0.63 7.12 4.23
N VAL A 45 0.37 6.25 4.22
CA VAL A 45 0.72 5.41 5.38
C VAL A 45 1.11 6.25 6.59
N ASN A 46 1.93 7.27 6.40
CA ASN A 46 2.35 8.17 7.49
C ASN A 46 1.15 8.96 8.03
N ARG A 47 0.23 9.41 7.17
CA ARG A 47 -1.00 10.09 7.57
C ARG A 47 -1.91 9.18 8.39
N LEU A 48 -2.09 7.92 7.96
CA LEU A 48 -2.85 6.91 8.71
C LEU A 48 -2.26 6.67 10.10
N ARG A 49 -0.93 6.48 10.19
CA ARG A 49 -0.23 6.33 11.47
C ARG A 49 -0.40 7.54 12.37
N SER A 50 -0.26 8.74 11.82
CA SER A 50 -0.41 9.99 12.58
C SER A 50 -1.81 10.12 13.17
N LEU A 51 -2.86 9.80 12.39
CA LEU A 51 -4.25 9.81 12.89
C LEU A 51 -4.45 8.79 14.01
N LEU A 52 -3.98 7.56 13.83
CA LEU A 52 -4.09 6.52 14.83
C LEU A 52 -3.28 6.87 16.09
N LEU A 53 -2.07 7.40 15.95
CA LEU A 53 -1.23 7.80 17.07
C LEU A 53 -1.89 8.93 17.90
N GLN A 54 -2.54 9.88 17.23
CA GLN A 54 -3.21 10.99 17.90
C GLN A 54 -4.49 10.57 18.61
N THR A 55 -5.23 9.60 18.09
CA THR A 55 -6.55 9.22 18.58
C THR A 55 -6.54 7.94 19.40
N HIS A 56 -5.67 6.98 19.05
CA HIS A 56 -5.59 5.68 19.70
C HIS A 56 -4.18 5.06 19.64
N PRO A 57 -3.23 5.54 20.45
CA PRO A 57 -1.83 5.09 20.43
C PRO A 57 -1.64 3.59 20.63
N ALA A 58 -2.49 2.94 21.46
CA ALA A 58 -2.41 1.50 21.66
C ALA A 58 -2.72 0.71 20.39
N PHE A 59 -3.73 1.17 19.63
CA PHE A 59 -4.11 0.57 18.36
C PHE A 59 -3.03 0.76 17.28
N GLU A 60 -2.40 1.94 17.21
CA GLU A 60 -1.25 2.18 16.32
C GLU A 60 -0.10 1.21 16.65
N ARG A 61 0.21 1.02 17.93
CA ARG A 61 1.27 0.06 18.36
C ARG A 61 0.95 -1.37 17.92
N ALA A 62 -0.30 -1.81 18.00
CA ALA A 62 -0.73 -3.13 17.54
C ALA A 62 -0.50 -3.33 16.02
N LEU A 63 -0.57 -2.23 15.25
CA LEU A 63 -0.36 -2.20 13.80
C LEU A 63 1.05 -1.75 13.40
N LYS A 64 2.01 -1.72 14.31
CA LYS A 64 3.38 -1.25 14.06
C LYS A 64 4.08 -2.04 12.94
N GLY A 65 4.97 -1.35 12.24
CA GLY A 65 5.76 -1.92 11.14
C GLY A 65 4.92 -2.14 9.88
N GLU A 66 5.10 -3.28 9.23
CA GLU A 66 4.38 -3.66 8.00
C GLU A 66 2.93 -4.07 8.25
N ARG A 67 2.53 -4.28 9.50
CA ARG A 67 1.16 -4.72 9.83
C ARG A 67 0.10 -3.73 9.35
N ILE A 68 0.39 -2.43 9.43
CA ILE A 68 -0.55 -1.37 9.02
C ILE A 68 -0.83 -1.39 7.51
N THR A 69 0.12 -1.85 6.71
CA THR A 69 0.00 -1.91 5.25
C THR A 69 -0.47 -3.26 4.72
N ARG A 70 -0.72 -4.26 5.57
CA ARG A 70 -1.26 -5.55 5.14
C ARG A 70 -2.65 -5.42 4.56
N ASP A 71 -2.93 -6.18 3.51
CA ASP A 71 -4.24 -6.16 2.83
C ASP A 71 -5.40 -6.39 3.81
N ALA A 72 -5.23 -7.33 4.74
CA ALA A 72 -6.23 -7.59 5.77
C ALA A 72 -6.47 -6.38 6.69
N THR A 73 -5.41 -5.69 7.13
CA THR A 73 -5.53 -4.49 7.97
C THR A 73 -6.23 -3.36 7.24
N LEU A 74 -5.80 -3.07 6.02
CA LEU A 74 -6.40 -2.02 5.21
C LEU A 74 -7.86 -2.32 4.88
N ALA A 75 -8.20 -3.57 4.57
CA ALA A 75 -9.57 -3.98 4.32
C ALA A 75 -10.47 -3.83 5.57
N LEU A 76 -9.94 -4.16 6.76
CA LEU A 76 -10.66 -3.94 8.03
C LEU A 76 -10.87 -2.45 8.32
N LEU A 77 -9.84 -1.62 8.13
CA LEU A 77 -9.93 -0.17 8.34
C LEU A 77 -10.87 0.50 7.32
N GLU A 78 -10.86 0.06 6.07
CA GLU A 78 -11.78 0.54 5.04
C GLU A 78 -13.23 0.17 5.37
N ARG A 79 -13.46 -1.03 5.89
CA ARG A 79 -14.81 -1.54 6.20
C ARG A 79 -15.41 -0.94 7.47
N TYR A 80 -14.62 -0.93 8.55
CA TYR A 80 -15.12 -0.60 9.89
C TYR A 80 -14.70 0.80 10.38
N GLY A 81 -13.76 1.46 9.70
CA GLY A 81 -13.14 2.68 10.15
C GLY A 81 -11.97 2.41 11.09
N GLY A 82 -11.81 3.25 12.08
CA GLY A 82 -10.76 3.11 13.08
C GLY A 82 -11.16 2.22 14.27
N PRO A 83 -10.49 2.42 15.42
CA PRO A 83 -10.70 1.62 16.62
C PRO A 83 -12.13 1.59 17.13
N MET A 84 -12.87 2.70 17.04
CA MET A 84 -14.26 2.77 17.52
C MET A 84 -15.20 1.95 16.62
N GLY A 85 -15.02 2.01 15.32
CA GLY A 85 -15.81 1.24 14.37
C GLY A 85 -15.57 -0.27 14.52
N VAL A 86 -14.31 -0.68 14.65
CA VAL A 86 -13.92 -2.08 14.93
C VAL A 86 -14.53 -2.54 16.27
N LYS A 87 -14.45 -1.72 17.32
CA LYS A 87 -15.04 -2.02 18.64
C LYS A 87 -16.55 -2.21 18.55
N ARG A 88 -17.24 -1.34 17.81
CA ARG A 88 -18.70 -1.38 17.64
C ARG A 88 -19.17 -2.61 16.92
N ALA A 89 -18.41 -3.08 15.92
CA ALA A 89 -18.74 -4.31 15.20
C ALA A 89 -18.62 -5.57 16.06
N GLY A 90 -17.68 -5.58 17.03
CA GLY A 90 -17.42 -6.74 17.86
C GLY A 90 -16.44 -7.75 17.22
N ILE A 91 -15.74 -8.51 18.08
CA ILE A 91 -14.65 -9.36 17.63
C ILE A 91 -15.12 -10.51 16.70
N GLU A 92 -16.28 -11.11 17.01
CA GLU A 92 -16.80 -12.24 16.25
C GLU A 92 -17.23 -11.79 14.84
N ASP A 93 -17.97 -10.69 14.73
CA ASP A 93 -18.39 -10.14 13.43
C ASP A 93 -17.19 -9.76 12.56
N VAL A 94 -16.16 -9.17 13.15
CA VAL A 94 -14.93 -8.80 12.44
C VAL A 94 -14.17 -10.03 11.96
N LYS A 95 -14.09 -11.09 12.78
CA LYS A 95 -13.46 -12.37 12.40
C LYS A 95 -14.23 -13.08 11.30
N ASP A 96 -15.55 -13.15 11.42
CA ASP A 96 -16.40 -13.81 10.44
C ASP A 96 -16.37 -13.08 9.10
N TRP A 97 -16.41 -11.75 9.11
CA TRP A 97 -16.26 -10.97 7.90
C TRP A 97 -14.89 -11.19 7.25
N ALA A 98 -13.80 -11.17 8.02
CA ALA A 98 -12.46 -11.41 7.50
C ALA A 98 -12.35 -12.80 6.87
N LYS A 99 -12.89 -13.83 7.52
CA LYS A 99 -12.92 -15.21 7.02
C LYS A 99 -13.72 -15.34 5.72
N SER A 100 -14.91 -14.72 5.66
CA SER A 100 -15.78 -14.73 4.47
C SER A 100 -15.13 -14.02 3.26
N ASN A 101 -14.22 -13.08 3.51
CA ASN A 101 -13.45 -12.40 2.48
C ASN A 101 -12.05 -13.01 2.22
N GLY A 102 -11.79 -14.21 2.73
CA GLY A 102 -10.53 -14.93 2.51
C GLY A 102 -9.30 -14.30 3.19
N LEU A 103 -9.51 -13.42 4.17
CA LEU A 103 -8.43 -12.68 4.85
C LEU A 103 -7.89 -13.50 6.03
N ARG A 104 -6.58 -13.76 6.04
CA ARG A 104 -5.89 -14.40 7.18
C ARG A 104 -5.55 -13.35 8.24
N ALA A 105 -6.57 -12.88 8.97
CA ALA A 105 -6.47 -11.75 9.88
C ALA A 105 -6.64 -12.09 11.38
N GLY A 106 -6.88 -13.34 11.76
CA GLY A 106 -7.25 -13.71 13.13
C GLY A 106 -6.35 -13.10 14.20
N ARG A 107 -5.04 -13.30 14.10
CA ARG A 107 -4.08 -12.76 15.07
C ARG A 107 -4.06 -11.23 15.11
N ILE A 108 -4.17 -10.56 13.96
CA ILE A 108 -4.15 -9.10 13.92
C ILE A 108 -5.44 -8.52 14.51
N ILE A 109 -6.57 -9.20 14.33
CA ILE A 109 -7.86 -8.83 14.94
C ILE A 109 -7.77 -8.98 16.46
N ASP A 110 -7.21 -10.08 16.98
CA ASP A 110 -7.02 -10.27 18.42
C ASP A 110 -6.15 -9.15 19.02
N ASP A 111 -5.06 -8.79 18.37
CA ASP A 111 -4.16 -7.71 18.79
C ASP A 111 -4.87 -6.34 18.74
N MET A 112 -5.73 -6.08 17.72
CA MET A 112 -6.55 -4.87 17.63
C MET A 112 -7.53 -4.76 18.79
N PHE A 113 -8.26 -5.83 19.11
CA PHE A 113 -9.23 -5.83 20.20
C PHE A 113 -8.55 -5.71 21.58
N LYS A 114 -7.40 -6.34 21.77
CA LYS A 114 -6.58 -6.14 22.96
C LYS A 114 -6.18 -4.68 23.13
N ALA A 115 -5.67 -4.05 22.05
CA ALA A 115 -5.29 -2.65 22.06
C ALA A 115 -6.49 -1.70 22.32
N ILE A 116 -7.65 -2.02 21.79
CA ILE A 116 -8.90 -1.26 22.05
C ILE A 116 -9.26 -1.33 23.54
N GLY A 117 -9.06 -2.47 24.19
CA GLY A 117 -9.30 -2.63 25.63
C GLY A 117 -8.31 -1.87 26.53
N GLU A 118 -7.10 -1.59 26.04
CA GLU A 118 -6.07 -0.86 26.80
C GLU A 118 -6.36 0.65 26.90
N GLN A 119 -7.16 1.22 25.98
CA GLN A 119 -7.45 2.64 26.00
C GLN A 119 -8.85 2.92 26.55
N THR A 120 -8.90 3.57 27.69
CA THR A 120 -10.15 3.91 28.40
C THR A 120 -10.64 5.33 28.13
N VAL A 121 -9.79 6.20 27.56
CA VAL A 121 -10.08 7.62 27.33
C VAL A 121 -10.34 7.88 25.85
N THR A 122 -11.43 8.57 25.53
CA THR A 122 -11.69 9.06 24.18
C THR A 122 -11.04 10.43 23.99
N VAL A 123 -10.22 10.54 22.95
CA VAL A 123 -9.50 11.78 22.62
C VAL A 123 -10.38 12.66 21.74
N PRO A 124 -10.40 14.00 21.92
CA PRO A 124 -11.06 14.91 21.00
C PRO A 124 -10.61 14.70 19.56
N GLY A 125 -11.55 14.75 18.60
CA GLY A 125 -11.25 14.52 17.18
C GLY A 125 -11.35 13.04 16.73
N THR A 126 -11.50 12.08 17.65
CA THR A 126 -11.62 10.66 17.32
C THR A 126 -12.74 10.38 16.31
N LEU A 127 -13.92 10.99 16.49
CA LEU A 127 -15.06 10.79 15.55
C LEU A 127 -14.71 11.20 14.12
N MET A 128 -14.02 12.33 13.96
CA MET A 128 -13.61 12.80 12.63
C MET A 128 -12.51 11.89 12.05
N ALA A 129 -11.56 11.44 12.87
CA ALA A 129 -10.55 10.48 12.43
C ALA A 129 -11.18 9.18 11.91
N GLU A 130 -12.21 8.66 12.60
CA GLU A 130 -12.94 7.45 12.18
C GLU A 130 -13.59 7.60 10.80
N THR A 131 -14.00 8.81 10.39
CA THR A 131 -14.54 9.05 9.04
C THR A 131 -13.45 9.18 7.97
N ILE A 132 -12.25 9.59 8.35
CA ILE A 132 -11.13 9.80 7.41
C ILE A 132 -10.34 8.50 7.18
N ILE A 133 -10.19 7.66 8.19
CA ILE A 133 -9.39 6.43 8.14
C ILE A 133 -9.80 5.51 6.97
N PRO A 134 -11.09 5.23 6.70
CA PRO A 134 -11.49 4.40 5.57
C PRO A 134 -11.00 4.90 4.22
N SER A 135 -11.11 6.19 3.98
CA SER A 135 -10.64 6.82 2.74
C SER A 135 -9.13 6.63 2.56
N ILE A 136 -8.34 6.88 3.61
CA ILE A 136 -6.89 6.70 3.54
C ILE A 136 -6.52 5.22 3.32
N ALA A 137 -7.21 4.29 3.97
CA ALA A 137 -6.99 2.86 3.77
C ALA A 137 -7.30 2.43 2.34
N HIS A 138 -8.40 2.94 1.77
CA HIS A 138 -8.76 2.75 0.37
C HIS A 138 -7.68 3.30 -0.58
N ASP A 139 -7.20 4.52 -0.35
CA ASP A 139 -6.18 5.16 -1.18
C ASP A 139 -4.88 4.33 -1.19
N ILE A 140 -4.43 3.84 -0.02
CA ILE A 140 -3.25 2.98 0.06
C ILE A 140 -3.42 1.70 -0.76
N LYS A 141 -4.60 1.06 -0.71
CA LYS A 141 -4.91 -0.14 -1.52
C LYS A 141 -4.88 0.18 -3.01
N THR A 142 -5.55 1.26 -3.42
CA THR A 142 -5.62 1.71 -4.81
C THR A 142 -4.23 2.01 -5.38
N ILE A 143 -3.39 2.72 -4.63
CA ILE A 143 -2.00 3.01 -5.03
C ILE A 143 -1.21 1.71 -5.20
N ARG A 144 -1.37 0.75 -4.28
CA ARG A 144 -0.72 -0.55 -4.38
C ARG A 144 -1.13 -1.32 -5.64
N ASP A 145 -2.43 -1.31 -5.97
CA ASP A 145 -2.93 -1.99 -7.16
C ASP A 145 -2.40 -1.34 -8.45
N ARG A 146 -2.30 -0.01 -8.48
CA ARG A 146 -1.64 0.72 -9.57
C ARG A 146 -0.18 0.33 -9.71
N ARG A 147 0.56 0.20 -8.61
CA ARG A 147 1.96 -0.24 -8.64
C ARG A 147 2.12 -1.68 -9.15
N ARG A 148 1.20 -2.58 -8.80
CA ARG A 148 1.17 -3.95 -9.34
C ARG A 148 0.92 -3.93 -10.86
N GLU A 149 0.07 -3.03 -11.34
CA GLU A 149 -0.19 -2.86 -12.77
C GLU A 149 1.05 -2.35 -13.50
N VAL A 150 1.74 -1.33 -12.96
CA VAL A 150 3.02 -0.86 -13.51
C VAL A 150 4.04 -2.01 -13.59
N GLY A 151 4.14 -2.84 -12.54
CA GLY A 151 5.00 -4.02 -12.54
C GLY A 151 4.70 -4.97 -13.69
N ARG A 152 3.42 -5.30 -13.94
CA ARG A 152 3.00 -6.15 -15.08
C ARG A 152 3.33 -5.53 -16.44
N GLN A 153 3.19 -4.21 -16.57
CA GLN A 153 3.55 -3.52 -17.82
C GLN A 153 5.05 -3.56 -18.08
N VAL A 154 5.88 -3.42 -17.04
CA VAL A 154 7.34 -3.57 -17.12
C VAL A 154 7.71 -5.00 -17.53
N GLU A 155 7.12 -6.02 -16.89
CA GLU A 155 7.36 -7.42 -17.23
C GLU A 155 7.03 -7.70 -18.71
N LYS A 156 5.87 -7.24 -19.17
CA LYS A 156 5.45 -7.40 -20.57
C LYS A 156 6.41 -6.73 -21.55
N LEU A 157 6.85 -5.50 -21.27
CA LEU A 157 7.81 -4.80 -22.14
C LEU A 157 9.16 -5.53 -22.20
N LEU A 158 9.57 -6.17 -21.11
CA LEU A 158 10.81 -6.96 -21.07
C LEU A 158 10.66 -8.29 -21.80
N GLU A 159 9.51 -8.97 -21.71
CA GLU A 159 9.23 -10.22 -22.41
C GLU A 159 9.21 -10.04 -23.95
N ASP A 160 8.67 -8.92 -24.41
CA ASP A 160 8.60 -8.57 -25.83
C ASP A 160 9.96 -8.12 -26.40
N HIS A 161 11.00 -7.96 -25.56
CA HIS A 161 12.30 -7.44 -25.99
C HIS A 161 13.21 -8.53 -26.56
N PRO A 162 13.75 -8.38 -27.79
CA PRO A 162 14.52 -9.43 -28.48
C PRO A 162 15.81 -9.86 -27.77
N LEU A 163 16.36 -9.06 -26.83
CA LEU A 163 17.56 -9.40 -26.07
C LEU A 163 17.34 -10.50 -25.00
N LEU A 164 16.10 -10.77 -24.58
CA LEU A 164 15.84 -11.88 -23.66
C LEU A 164 15.93 -13.26 -24.33
N THR A 165 15.72 -13.34 -25.64
CA THR A 165 15.86 -14.58 -26.43
C THR A 165 17.32 -15.03 -26.59
N VAL A 166 18.29 -14.17 -26.26
CA VAL A 166 19.73 -14.46 -26.39
C VAL A 166 20.35 -14.97 -25.09
N LEU A 167 19.63 -14.86 -23.95
CA LEU A 167 20.13 -15.23 -22.61
C LEU A 167 19.55 -16.56 -22.08
N THR A 168 18.75 -17.24 -22.88
CA THR A 168 18.26 -18.62 -22.62
C THR A 168 18.95 -19.61 -23.55
#